data_e35f0238992833aa8b0476182ab90c54
#
_entry.id   e35f0238992833aa8b0476182ab90c54
#
_cell.length_a   1.000
_cell.length_b   1.000
_cell.length_c   1.000
_cell.angle_alpha   90.00
_cell.angle_beta   90.00
_cell.angle_gamma   90.00
#
_symmetry.space_group_name_H-M   'P 1'
#
loop_
_entity.id
_entity.type
_entity.pdbx_description
1 polymer ?
#
loop_
_entity_poly.entity_id
_entity_poly.type
_entity_poly.pdbx_seq_one_letter_code
_entity_poly.pdbx_strand_id
1 'polypeptide(L)'
;ANGDVSTRWGGLRAEMGHPAPFNLKYIGIGNEQWGPEYPERLEPFVSAIRKAYPEILIVGSSGPGSEGDQFDFLWPEMKRIGVDLGGEHFYRPESWFLSQGARYDNYDRKGPKVFAGEYACHGEGKKWNHFGASLLEAAFMTTIERNADVVWMATYAPLFAHIEGWQ
;
A
#
# COMPACT_ATOMS: atom_id res chain seq x y z
N ALA A 1 2.05 7.52 18.67
CA ALA A 1 0.83 6.72 18.61
C ALA A 1 0.70 5.80 19.82
N ASN A 2 1.69 4.92 20.09
CA ASN A 2 1.60 3.89 21.12
C ASN A 2 2.26 4.26 22.46
N GLY A 3 2.98 5.40 22.54
CA GLY A 3 3.69 5.82 23.75
C GLY A 3 2.75 6.04 24.96
N ASP A 4 3.27 5.73 26.16
CA ASP A 4 2.58 6.01 27.41
C ASP A 4 2.32 7.52 27.61
N VAL A 5 1.30 7.89 28.38
CA VAL A 5 0.93 9.29 28.65
C VAL A 5 2.05 10.09 29.35
N SER A 6 2.97 9.43 30.02
CA SER A 6 4.16 10.08 30.60
C SER A 6 5.20 10.53 29.55
N THR A 7 5.11 10.02 28.32
CA THR A 7 5.96 10.46 27.22
C THR A 7 5.43 11.75 26.60
N ARG A 8 6.32 12.56 25.99
CA ARG A 8 5.92 13.81 25.32
C ARG A 8 4.73 13.64 24.38
N TRP A 9 4.78 12.65 23.48
CA TRP A 9 3.74 12.46 22.46
C TRP A 9 2.52 11.70 22.98
N GLY A 10 2.70 10.83 23.96
CA GLY A 10 1.59 10.18 24.66
C GLY A 10 0.80 11.17 25.51
N GLY A 11 1.47 12.11 26.19
CA GLY A 11 0.84 13.20 26.91
C GLY A 11 0.03 14.11 25.99
N LEU A 12 0.63 14.55 24.86
CA LEU A 12 -0.10 15.37 23.87
C LEU A 12 -1.32 14.64 23.31
N ARG A 13 -1.22 13.35 23.01
CA ARG A 13 -2.38 12.54 22.59
C ARG A 13 -3.48 12.56 23.64
N ALA A 14 -3.13 12.42 24.92
CA ALA A 14 -4.08 12.43 26.03
C ALA A 14 -4.77 13.81 26.18
N GLU A 15 -4.02 14.91 26.05
CA GLU A 15 -4.54 16.28 26.04
C GLU A 15 -5.56 16.51 24.89
N MET A 16 -5.35 15.84 23.73
CA MET A 16 -6.27 15.84 22.60
C MET A 16 -7.51 14.93 22.80
N GLY A 17 -7.70 14.37 23.98
CA GLY A 17 -8.86 13.52 24.32
C GLY A 17 -8.68 12.03 24.09
N HIS A 18 -7.45 11.58 23.76
CA HIS A 18 -7.13 10.18 23.48
C HIS A 18 -6.08 9.61 24.46
N PRO A 19 -6.44 9.36 25.73
CA PRO A 19 -5.47 8.86 26.73
C PRO A 19 -4.96 7.46 26.44
N ALA A 20 -5.78 6.59 25.84
CA ALA A 20 -5.37 5.24 25.45
C ALA A 20 -4.46 5.24 24.23
N PRO A 21 -3.46 4.34 24.12
CA PRO A 21 -2.66 4.14 22.91
C PRO A 21 -3.54 3.79 21.70
N PHE A 22 -3.15 4.27 20.52
CA PHE A 22 -3.85 3.92 19.27
C PHE A 22 -3.57 2.49 18.79
N ASN A 23 -2.63 1.81 19.42
CA ASN A 23 -2.25 0.45 19.07
C ASN A 23 -1.83 0.30 17.60
N LEU A 24 -1.00 1.23 17.14
CA LEU A 24 -0.45 1.24 15.78
C LEU A 24 0.23 -0.09 15.50
N LYS A 25 -0.15 -0.74 14.42
CA LYS A 25 0.38 -2.04 13.98
C LYS A 25 1.25 -1.93 12.73
N TYR A 26 0.99 -0.95 11.89
CA TYR A 26 1.66 -0.77 10.61
C TYR A 26 2.23 0.63 10.48
N ILE A 27 3.36 0.74 9.81
CA ILE A 27 3.94 2.04 9.44
C ILE A 27 4.38 2.00 7.98
N GLY A 28 3.89 2.94 7.17
CA GLY A 28 4.35 3.16 5.81
C GLY A 28 5.56 4.10 5.79
N ILE A 29 6.57 3.75 5.01
CA ILE A 29 7.78 4.56 4.84
C ILE A 29 7.87 4.99 3.39
N GLY A 30 7.42 6.20 3.11
CA GLY A 30 7.29 6.77 1.78
C GLY A 30 5.94 6.45 1.13
N ASN A 31 5.65 7.16 0.04
CA ASN A 31 4.49 6.97 -0.82
C ASN A 31 4.92 7.14 -2.27
N GLU A 32 4.68 6.14 -3.11
CA GLU A 32 5.08 6.14 -4.53
C GLU A 32 6.56 6.46 -4.77
N GLN A 33 7.41 6.20 -3.79
CA GLN A 33 8.84 6.43 -3.90
C GLN A 33 9.45 5.49 -4.94
N TRP A 34 10.38 5.98 -5.73
CA TRP A 34 11.05 5.24 -6.79
C TRP A 34 12.52 5.68 -6.92
N GLY A 35 13.27 4.97 -7.77
CA GLY A 35 14.69 5.21 -7.98
C GLY A 35 15.58 4.49 -6.97
N PRO A 36 16.89 4.39 -7.26
CA PRO A 36 17.84 3.65 -6.44
C PRO A 36 18.06 4.28 -5.05
N GLU A 37 17.84 5.57 -4.90
CA GLU A 37 17.99 6.29 -3.63
C GLU A 37 16.94 5.90 -2.60
N TYR A 38 15.79 5.39 -3.03
CA TYR A 38 14.74 5.02 -2.09
C TYR A 38 15.13 3.81 -1.23
N PRO A 39 15.58 2.68 -1.77
CA PRO A 39 16.07 1.56 -0.96
C PRO A 39 17.19 1.96 0.00
N GLU A 40 18.13 2.77 -0.44
CA GLU A 40 19.24 3.28 0.40
C GLU A 40 18.74 4.07 1.61
N ARG A 41 17.69 4.87 1.42
CA ARG A 41 17.06 5.66 2.49
C ARG A 41 16.11 4.86 3.35
N LEU A 42 15.43 3.87 2.79
CA LEU A 42 14.48 3.00 3.49
C LEU A 42 15.18 2.11 4.54
N GLU A 43 16.34 1.56 4.19
CA GLU A 43 17.04 0.56 5.00
C GLU A 43 17.38 1.05 6.43
N PRO A 44 17.91 2.27 6.65
CA PRO A 44 18.12 2.79 8.00
C PRO A 44 16.82 2.97 8.79
N PHE A 45 15.71 3.36 8.17
CA PHE A 45 14.42 3.43 8.85
C PHE A 45 13.93 2.05 9.29
N VAL A 46 13.99 1.07 8.41
CA VAL A 46 13.61 -0.32 8.72
C VAL A 46 14.44 -0.82 9.91
N SER A 47 15.76 -0.63 9.85
CA SER A 47 16.68 -1.03 10.91
C SER A 47 16.35 -0.39 12.26
N ALA A 48 16.09 0.92 12.26
CA ALA A 48 15.76 1.67 13.48
C ALA A 48 14.41 1.24 14.06
N ILE A 49 13.40 1.05 13.23
CA ILE A 49 12.06 0.63 13.66
C ILE A 49 12.09 -0.80 14.20
N ARG A 50 12.74 -1.74 13.50
CA ARG A 50 12.90 -3.13 13.97
C ARG A 50 13.58 -3.20 15.35
N LYS A 51 14.56 -2.34 15.58
CA LYS A 51 15.27 -2.27 16.88
C LYS A 51 14.38 -1.70 17.99
N ALA A 52 13.63 -0.64 17.70
CA ALA A 52 12.87 0.09 18.72
C ALA A 52 11.44 -0.46 18.94
N TYR A 53 10.83 -0.99 17.89
CA TYR A 53 9.42 -1.43 17.85
C TYR A 53 9.27 -2.68 16.96
N PRO A 54 9.82 -3.82 17.39
CA PRO A 54 9.84 -5.04 16.56
C PRO A 54 8.44 -5.59 16.24
N GLU A 55 7.41 -5.16 16.97
CA GLU A 55 6.02 -5.54 16.78
C GLU A 55 5.32 -4.76 15.64
N ILE A 56 5.91 -3.66 15.16
CA ILE A 56 5.33 -2.85 14.10
C ILE A 56 5.73 -3.41 12.73
N LEU A 57 4.73 -3.68 11.92
CA LEU A 57 4.91 -4.12 10.54
C LEU A 57 5.19 -2.92 9.62
N ILE A 58 6.16 -3.10 8.73
CA ILE A 58 6.66 -2.03 7.86
C ILE A 58 6.12 -2.22 6.45
N VAL A 59 5.53 -1.15 5.90
CA VAL A 59 5.12 -1.07 4.50
C VAL A 59 6.13 -0.22 3.74
N GLY A 60 6.78 -0.80 2.74
CA GLY A 60 7.64 -0.09 1.80
C GLY A 60 6.90 0.21 0.49
N SER A 61 7.38 1.19 -0.27
CA SER A 61 6.86 1.52 -1.59
C SER A 61 7.54 0.68 -2.67
N SER A 62 6.79 0.08 -3.56
CA SER A 62 7.33 -0.57 -4.77
C SER A 62 7.24 0.33 -6.02
N GLY A 63 7.09 1.62 -5.81
CA GLY A 63 7.01 2.65 -6.86
C GLY A 63 5.59 3.17 -7.09
N PRO A 64 5.43 4.09 -8.05
CA PRO A 64 4.12 4.67 -8.39
C PRO A 64 3.26 3.74 -9.26
N GLY A 65 3.79 2.60 -9.66
CA GLY A 65 3.11 1.59 -10.45
C GLY A 65 3.37 0.20 -9.93
N SER A 66 2.69 -0.78 -10.48
CA SER A 66 2.76 -2.18 -10.06
C SER A 66 3.36 -3.09 -11.15
N GLU A 67 4.02 -2.52 -12.13
CA GLU A 67 4.72 -3.21 -13.21
C GLU A 67 5.69 -2.26 -13.94
N GLY A 68 6.63 -2.84 -14.72
CA GLY A 68 7.67 -2.12 -15.44
C GLY A 68 8.92 -1.87 -14.62
N ASP A 69 9.90 -1.20 -15.23
CA ASP A 69 11.28 -1.10 -14.72
C ASP A 69 11.38 -0.62 -13.27
N GLN A 70 10.53 0.31 -12.86
CA GLN A 70 10.54 0.82 -11.48
C GLN A 70 10.08 -0.23 -10.48
N PHE A 71 9.00 -0.92 -10.78
CA PHE A 71 8.47 -2.00 -9.95
C PHE A 71 9.43 -3.20 -9.94
N ASP A 72 9.92 -3.59 -11.10
CA ASP A 72 10.83 -4.73 -11.27
C ASP A 72 12.15 -4.53 -10.54
N PHE A 73 12.59 -3.28 -10.38
CA PHE A 73 13.73 -2.91 -9.55
C PHE A 73 13.37 -2.91 -8.05
N LEU A 74 12.25 -2.29 -7.67
CA LEU A 74 11.94 -2.05 -6.25
C LEU A 74 11.36 -3.25 -5.53
N TRP A 75 10.58 -4.09 -6.19
CA TRP A 75 9.97 -5.26 -5.54
C TRP A 75 11.00 -6.23 -4.95
N PRO A 76 12.09 -6.62 -5.65
CA PRO A 76 13.18 -7.39 -5.05
C PRO A 76 13.87 -6.66 -3.88
N GLU A 77 14.00 -5.34 -3.95
CA GLU A 77 14.58 -4.54 -2.87
C GLU A 77 13.73 -4.56 -1.60
N MET A 78 12.40 -4.54 -1.73
CA MET A 78 11.50 -4.72 -0.57
C MET A 78 11.77 -6.04 0.15
N LYS A 79 11.99 -7.11 -0.63
CA LYS A 79 12.35 -8.44 -0.08
C LYS A 79 13.75 -8.42 0.55
N ARG A 80 14.74 -7.80 -0.09
CA ARG A 80 16.12 -7.71 0.41
C ARG A 80 16.20 -6.96 1.73
N ILE A 81 15.52 -5.82 1.83
CA ILE A 81 15.50 -4.97 3.03
C ILE A 81 14.69 -5.61 4.16
N GLY A 82 13.76 -6.51 3.83
CA GLY A 82 12.95 -7.21 4.81
C GLY A 82 11.77 -6.40 5.34
N VAL A 83 11.10 -5.63 4.47
CA VAL A 83 9.80 -5.06 4.81
C VAL A 83 8.74 -6.15 4.89
N ASP A 84 7.69 -5.93 5.66
CA ASP A 84 6.61 -6.91 5.82
C ASP A 84 5.64 -6.86 4.65
N LEU A 85 5.37 -5.65 4.12
CA LEU A 85 4.49 -5.43 2.99
C LEU A 85 5.15 -4.50 1.95
N GLY A 86 4.96 -4.82 0.68
CA GLY A 86 5.22 -3.90 -0.44
C GLY A 86 3.93 -3.21 -0.86
N GLY A 87 3.96 -1.88 -0.94
CA GLY A 87 2.84 -1.07 -1.44
C GLY A 87 2.78 -1.13 -2.97
N GLU A 88 1.67 -1.57 -3.51
CA GLU A 88 1.38 -1.52 -4.95
C GLU A 88 0.29 -0.49 -5.24
N HIS A 89 0.56 0.38 -6.22
CA HIS A 89 -0.39 1.36 -6.73
C HIS A 89 -0.66 1.11 -8.21
N PHE A 90 -1.92 1.17 -8.62
CA PHE A 90 -2.26 0.98 -10.03
C PHE A 90 -3.54 1.71 -10.43
N TYR A 91 -3.35 2.72 -11.25
CA TYR A 91 -4.39 3.44 -11.97
C TYR A 91 -4.28 3.03 -13.44
N ARG A 92 -5.16 2.13 -13.88
CA ARG A 92 -5.00 1.43 -15.16
C ARG A 92 -6.31 1.42 -15.96
N PRO A 93 -6.24 1.23 -17.28
CA PRO A 93 -7.43 1.13 -18.10
C PRO A 93 -8.22 -0.15 -17.87
N GLU A 94 -9.45 -0.18 -18.38
CA GLU A 94 -10.39 -1.31 -18.27
C GLU A 94 -9.78 -2.63 -18.75
N SER A 95 -9.07 -2.61 -19.87
CA SER A 95 -8.40 -3.77 -20.46
C SER A 95 -7.36 -4.39 -19.52
N TRP A 96 -6.65 -3.55 -18.79
CA TRP A 96 -5.69 -4.03 -17.79
C TRP A 96 -6.39 -4.77 -16.65
N PHE A 97 -7.41 -4.18 -16.05
CA PHE A 97 -8.16 -4.83 -14.95
C PHE A 97 -8.73 -6.19 -15.37
N LEU A 98 -9.27 -6.27 -16.59
CA LEU A 98 -9.81 -7.52 -17.14
C LEU A 98 -8.73 -8.59 -17.31
N SER A 99 -7.50 -8.19 -17.67
CA SER A 99 -6.38 -9.12 -17.90
C SER A 99 -5.71 -9.62 -16.62
N GLN A 100 -5.92 -8.97 -15.48
CA GLN A 100 -5.18 -9.22 -14.24
C GLN A 100 -5.79 -10.28 -13.30
N GLY A 101 -6.70 -11.10 -13.80
CA GLY A 101 -7.38 -12.12 -12.99
C GLY A 101 -6.46 -13.14 -12.30
N ALA A 102 -5.22 -13.31 -12.75
CA ALA A 102 -4.22 -14.20 -12.17
C ALA A 102 -3.01 -13.48 -11.56
N ARG A 103 -3.08 -12.15 -11.36
CA ARG A 103 -1.94 -11.33 -10.98
C ARG A 103 -1.15 -11.89 -9.79
N TYR A 104 -1.82 -12.22 -8.73
CA TYR A 104 -1.18 -12.63 -7.47
C TYR A 104 -0.97 -14.15 -7.34
N ASP A 105 -1.41 -14.95 -8.31
CA ASP A 105 -1.38 -16.41 -8.21
C ASP A 105 0.06 -16.96 -8.07
N ASN A 106 1.05 -16.29 -8.65
CA ASN A 106 2.45 -16.70 -8.66
C ASN A 106 3.37 -15.87 -7.73
N TYR A 107 2.82 -15.00 -6.89
CA TYR A 107 3.63 -14.24 -5.93
C TYR A 107 4.24 -15.19 -4.88
N ASP A 108 5.46 -14.87 -4.44
CA ASP A 108 6.16 -15.62 -3.39
C ASP A 108 5.40 -15.52 -2.05
N ARG A 109 4.77 -16.62 -1.64
CA ARG A 109 4.02 -16.68 -0.38
C ARG A 109 4.89 -16.47 0.87
N LYS A 110 6.21 -16.59 0.74
CA LYS A 110 7.19 -16.37 1.83
C LYS A 110 7.85 -14.99 1.76
N GLY A 111 7.62 -14.24 0.68
CA GLY A 111 8.09 -12.88 0.51
C GLY A 111 7.25 -11.84 1.24
N PRO A 112 7.55 -10.54 1.04
CA PRO A 112 6.70 -9.46 1.50
C PRO A 112 5.26 -9.67 1.04
N LYS A 113 4.32 -9.29 1.91
CA LYS A 113 2.90 -9.28 1.53
C LYS A 113 2.60 -8.04 0.69
N VAL A 114 1.49 -8.06 -0.01
CA VAL A 114 1.04 -6.93 -0.82
C VAL A 114 0.08 -6.06 -0.01
N PHE A 115 0.32 -4.78 -0.05
CA PHE A 115 -0.66 -3.75 0.25
C PHE A 115 -1.03 -3.06 -1.07
N ALA A 116 -2.19 -3.40 -1.67
CA ALA A 116 -2.75 -2.68 -2.79
C ALA A 116 -3.26 -1.32 -2.28
N GLY A 117 -2.33 -0.37 -2.09
CA GLY A 117 -2.52 0.86 -1.33
C GLY A 117 -3.38 1.89 -2.05
N GLU A 118 -3.29 1.91 -3.37
CA GLU A 118 -4.11 2.80 -4.21
C GLU A 118 -4.44 2.12 -5.52
N TYR A 119 -5.72 2.05 -5.88
CA TYR A 119 -6.10 1.58 -7.20
C TYR A 119 -7.46 2.13 -7.63
N ALA A 120 -7.58 2.37 -8.94
CA ALA A 120 -8.85 2.64 -9.59
C ALA A 120 -8.76 2.30 -11.09
N CYS A 121 -9.88 1.88 -11.65
CA CYS A 121 -10.01 1.65 -13.08
C CYS A 121 -10.23 2.99 -13.81
N HIS A 122 -9.28 3.37 -14.64
CA HIS A 122 -9.37 4.53 -15.50
C HIS A 122 -9.97 4.12 -16.86
N GLY A 123 -11.14 4.65 -17.19
CA GLY A 123 -11.81 4.35 -18.46
C GLY A 123 -10.99 4.85 -19.67
N GLU A 124 -10.89 4.02 -20.70
CA GLU A 124 -10.26 4.41 -21.96
C GLU A 124 -11.20 5.36 -22.72
N GLY A 125 -10.79 6.64 -22.86
CA GLY A 125 -11.58 7.65 -23.60
C GLY A 125 -12.94 8.00 -23.00
N LYS A 126 -13.22 7.57 -21.78
CA LYS A 126 -14.44 7.85 -21.02
C LYS A 126 -14.09 8.55 -19.70
N LYS A 127 -15.08 9.21 -19.11
CA LYS A 127 -14.94 9.71 -17.74
C LYS A 127 -14.69 8.54 -16.79
N TRP A 128 -13.83 8.76 -15.81
CA TRP A 128 -13.61 7.83 -14.71
C TRP A 128 -14.91 7.64 -13.88
N ASN A 129 -14.92 6.64 -13.03
CA ASN A 129 -16.03 6.40 -12.11
C ASN A 129 -17.38 6.14 -12.81
N HIS A 130 -17.37 5.31 -13.85
CA HIS A 130 -18.58 4.82 -14.48
C HIS A 130 -18.86 3.35 -14.12
N PHE A 131 -20.10 2.90 -14.31
CA PHE A 131 -20.54 1.58 -13.88
C PHE A 131 -19.70 0.42 -14.44
N GLY A 132 -19.24 0.51 -15.69
CA GLY A 132 -18.36 -0.48 -16.30
C GLY A 132 -17.02 -0.60 -15.56
N ALA A 133 -16.40 0.51 -15.16
CA ALA A 133 -15.18 0.51 -14.35
C ALA A 133 -15.41 -0.21 -13.01
N SER A 134 -16.53 0.08 -12.33
CA SER A 134 -16.87 -0.57 -11.06
C SER A 134 -17.03 -2.08 -11.16
N LEU A 135 -17.57 -2.59 -12.28
CA LEU A 135 -17.68 -4.03 -12.51
C LEU A 135 -16.31 -4.69 -12.68
N LEU A 136 -15.38 -4.03 -13.36
CA LEU A 136 -14.02 -4.54 -13.57
C LEU A 136 -13.19 -4.50 -12.28
N GLU A 137 -13.35 -3.45 -11.49
CA GLU A 137 -12.75 -3.37 -10.15
C GLU A 137 -13.30 -4.47 -9.24
N ALA A 138 -14.60 -4.71 -9.23
CA ALA A 138 -15.21 -5.80 -8.48
C ALA A 138 -14.71 -7.18 -8.93
N ALA A 139 -14.56 -7.39 -10.24
CA ALA A 139 -13.96 -8.63 -10.76
C ALA A 139 -12.51 -8.79 -10.32
N PHE A 140 -11.71 -7.71 -10.33
CA PHE A 140 -10.33 -7.73 -9.86
C PHE A 140 -10.25 -8.00 -8.34
N MET A 141 -11.18 -7.46 -7.53
CA MET A 141 -11.23 -7.72 -6.09
C MET A 141 -11.37 -9.22 -5.77
N THR A 142 -12.01 -10.02 -6.63
CA THR A 142 -12.06 -11.48 -6.45
C THR A 142 -10.66 -12.11 -6.51
N THR A 143 -9.74 -11.53 -7.28
CA THR A 143 -8.33 -11.94 -7.34
C THR A 143 -7.59 -11.59 -6.04
N ILE A 144 -7.87 -10.44 -5.49
CA ILE A 144 -7.34 -10.01 -4.18
C ILE A 144 -7.79 -11.00 -3.09
N GLU A 145 -9.09 -11.27 -3.01
CA GLU A 145 -9.66 -12.19 -2.01
C GLU A 145 -9.15 -13.62 -2.17
N ARG A 146 -9.07 -14.13 -3.40
CA ARG A 146 -8.53 -15.47 -3.66
C ARG A 146 -7.07 -15.60 -3.20
N ASN A 147 -6.31 -14.53 -3.21
CA ASN A 147 -4.91 -14.46 -2.81
C ASN A 147 -4.71 -13.72 -1.48
N ALA A 148 -5.64 -13.82 -0.53
CA ALA A 148 -5.56 -13.13 0.76
C ALA A 148 -4.36 -13.57 1.63
N ASP A 149 -3.73 -14.68 1.30
CA ASP A 149 -2.47 -15.13 1.89
C ASP A 149 -1.25 -14.32 1.40
N VAL A 150 -1.40 -13.59 0.30
CA VAL A 150 -0.41 -12.65 -0.27
C VAL A 150 -0.88 -11.21 -0.13
N VAL A 151 -2.10 -10.89 -0.56
CA VAL A 151 -2.64 -9.53 -0.49
C VAL A 151 -3.34 -9.34 0.85
N TRP A 152 -2.65 -8.72 1.80
CA TRP A 152 -3.16 -8.55 3.16
C TRP A 152 -4.05 -7.32 3.34
N MET A 153 -3.83 -6.30 2.53
CA MET A 153 -4.58 -5.05 2.58
C MET A 153 -4.84 -4.52 1.18
N ALA A 154 -6.00 -3.89 1.02
CA ALA A 154 -6.35 -3.15 -0.18
C ALA A 154 -7.17 -1.91 0.19
N THR A 155 -6.87 -0.78 -0.44
CA THR A 155 -7.57 0.49 -0.25
C THR A 155 -7.83 1.14 -1.60
N TYR A 156 -9.08 1.53 -1.82
CA TYR A 156 -9.48 2.22 -3.04
C TYR A 156 -9.12 3.72 -2.98
N ALA A 157 -8.60 4.27 -4.05
CA ALA A 157 -8.22 5.68 -4.10
C ALA A 157 -8.59 6.35 -5.44
N PRO A 158 -9.28 7.51 -5.36
CA PRO A 158 -9.89 8.09 -4.17
C PRO A 158 -11.25 7.45 -3.88
N LEU A 159 -11.54 7.11 -2.61
CA LEU A 159 -12.82 6.52 -2.22
C LEU A 159 -13.97 7.53 -2.30
N PHE A 160 -13.70 8.76 -1.89
CA PHE A 160 -14.65 9.88 -1.96
C PHE A 160 -14.06 11.01 -2.79
N ALA A 161 -14.87 11.57 -3.68
CA ALA A 161 -14.51 12.71 -4.48
C ALA A 161 -15.67 13.72 -4.55
N HIS A 162 -15.34 15.01 -4.54
CA HIS A 162 -16.33 16.07 -4.74
C HIS A 162 -16.70 16.14 -6.22
N ILE A 163 -17.96 15.88 -6.55
CA ILE A 163 -18.41 15.70 -7.94
C ILE A 163 -18.34 16.99 -8.79
N GLU A 164 -18.37 18.16 -8.17
CA GLU A 164 -18.31 19.44 -8.89
C GLU A 164 -16.88 19.91 -9.19
N GLY A 165 -15.88 19.43 -8.49
CA GLY A 165 -14.48 19.83 -8.64
C GLY A 165 -13.59 18.75 -9.21
N TRP A 166 -14.11 17.55 -9.38
CA TRP A 166 -13.35 16.38 -9.82
C TRP A 166 -13.66 16.05 -11.29
N GLN A 167 -12.63 16.02 -12.12
CA GLN A 167 -12.73 15.55 -13.51
C GLN A 167 -11.65 14.56 -13.82
#